data_05af186772f57be42891dd10685f76e3
#
_entry.id   05af186772f57be42891dd10685f76e3
#
_cell.length_a   1.000
_cell.length_b   1.000
_cell.length_c   1.000
_cell.angle_alpha   90.00
_cell.angle_beta   90.00
_cell.angle_gamma   90.00
#
_symmetry.space_group_name_H-M   'P 1'
#
loop_
_entity.id
_entity.type
_entity.pdbx_description
1 polymer ?
#
loop_
_entity_poly.entity_id
_entity_poly.type
_entity_poly.pdbx_seq_one_letter_code
_entity_poly.pdbx_strand_id
1 'polypeptide(L)'
;MSAESTAVSVVTNAQRLVAKVGSSLVTNEGRGLDRAAVAHWAAQIAALHKQGKQIVLVSSGAIAEGMARLGWRKRPSVMHELQAAAAVGQMGLCQAYEAAFAEYGLRTAQILLTHEDLADRHRYLNARSTLFALLRLGVVPIVNENDTVVTDEIRLGDNDTLGALVTNLIEADTLIILTDQRGLYDSDPRKNPEAKFMSHAQAGDPALEAMAGGAGSGIGTGGMLTKVLAAKRAAHSGAHTVIASGHERNVLTRLAQGECIGSELRAVLPVWSARKQWLADHLRLRGRVVLDDGAVQALLREGKSLLPIGVTEVEGEFGRGDVVACVDSEGRECARGLINYSSVDTRRILRQPSSQIARILGSMTEPELMHRDNLVVL
;
A
#
# COMPACT_ATOMS: atom_id res chain seq x y z
N MET A 1 8.34 -40.60 11.69
CA MET A 1 7.17 -39.74 11.68
C MET A 1 7.69 -38.30 11.77
N SER A 2 7.92 -37.69 10.62
CA SER A 2 8.27 -36.26 10.53
C SER A 2 7.03 -35.45 10.88
N ALA A 3 7.12 -34.64 11.92
CA ALA A 3 6.09 -33.64 12.24
C ALA A 3 5.94 -32.70 11.03
N GLU A 4 4.88 -32.87 10.25
CA GLU A 4 4.42 -31.86 9.33
C GLU A 4 4.10 -30.62 10.19
N SER A 5 5.02 -29.65 10.19
CA SER A 5 4.70 -28.32 10.66
C SER A 5 3.52 -27.85 9.84
N THR A 6 2.33 -27.82 10.42
CA THR A 6 1.14 -27.23 9.79
C THR A 6 1.49 -25.77 9.47
N ALA A 7 1.74 -25.51 8.20
CA ALA A 7 2.05 -24.16 7.73
C ALA A 7 0.87 -23.25 8.08
N VAL A 8 1.13 -22.20 8.84
CA VAL A 8 0.12 -21.20 9.21
C VAL A 8 0.24 -20.02 8.24
N SER A 9 -0.90 -19.49 7.78
CA SER A 9 -0.94 -18.38 6.85
C SER A 9 -0.19 -17.15 7.39
N VAL A 10 0.55 -16.48 6.52
CA VAL A 10 1.26 -15.20 6.82
C VAL A 10 0.31 -14.10 7.28
N VAL A 11 -0.99 -14.21 6.99
CA VAL A 11 -2.02 -13.23 7.38
C VAL A 11 -2.33 -13.28 8.88
N THR A 12 -2.10 -14.43 9.53
CA THR A 12 -2.43 -14.64 10.95
C THR A 12 -1.79 -13.59 11.85
N ASN A 13 -0.50 -13.39 11.71
CA ASN A 13 0.28 -12.47 12.54
C ASN A 13 0.34 -11.04 11.99
N ALA A 14 -0.18 -10.82 10.79
CA ALA A 14 -0.19 -9.50 10.16
C ALA A 14 -1.09 -8.53 10.95
N GLN A 15 -0.59 -7.36 11.27
CA GLN A 15 -1.32 -6.29 11.93
C GLN A 15 -1.93 -5.32 10.92
N ARG A 16 -1.19 -5.05 9.84
CA ARG A 16 -1.64 -4.15 8.77
C ARG A 16 -1.70 -4.89 7.45
N LEU A 17 -2.85 -4.81 6.79
CA LEU A 17 -3.19 -5.56 5.59
C LEU A 17 -3.62 -4.61 4.48
N VAL A 18 -3.24 -4.93 3.25
CA VAL A 18 -3.88 -4.38 2.05
C VAL A 18 -4.66 -5.51 1.39
N ALA A 19 -5.97 -5.35 1.26
CA ALA A 19 -6.83 -6.27 0.52
C ALA A 19 -7.16 -5.66 -0.84
N LYS A 20 -6.66 -6.24 -1.92
CA LYS A 20 -6.99 -5.83 -3.28
C LYS A 20 -8.05 -6.75 -3.87
N VAL A 21 -9.16 -6.16 -4.31
CA VAL A 21 -10.28 -6.90 -4.91
C VAL A 21 -10.40 -6.55 -6.39
N GLY A 22 -10.33 -7.58 -7.24
CA GLY A 22 -10.43 -7.43 -8.69
C GLY A 22 -11.83 -7.03 -9.16
N SER A 23 -11.94 -6.41 -10.34
CA SER A 23 -13.21 -5.95 -10.89
C SER A 23 -14.24 -7.07 -11.07
N SER A 24 -13.82 -8.26 -11.47
CA SER A 24 -14.69 -9.45 -11.60
C SER A 24 -15.38 -9.86 -10.29
N LEU A 25 -14.82 -9.49 -9.14
CA LEU A 25 -15.32 -9.86 -7.81
C LEU A 25 -16.23 -8.79 -7.19
N VAL A 26 -16.33 -7.61 -7.78
CA VAL A 26 -17.16 -6.50 -7.30
C VAL A 26 -18.19 -6.03 -8.33
N THR A 27 -18.15 -6.59 -9.53
CA THR A 27 -19.08 -6.24 -10.61
C THR A 27 -19.86 -7.46 -11.05
N ASN A 28 -21.09 -7.23 -11.47
CA ASN A 28 -21.93 -8.25 -12.06
C ASN A 28 -21.55 -8.44 -13.55
N GLU A 29 -20.46 -9.18 -13.80
CA GLU A 29 -19.91 -9.43 -15.15
C GLU A 29 -19.66 -8.12 -15.93
N GLY A 30 -19.23 -7.06 -15.25
CA GLY A 30 -19.01 -5.74 -15.85
C GLY A 30 -20.28 -4.92 -16.11
N ARG A 31 -21.44 -5.37 -15.63
CA ARG A 31 -22.75 -4.70 -15.77
C ARG A 31 -23.15 -3.87 -14.55
N GLY A 32 -22.19 -3.22 -13.91
CA GLY A 32 -22.35 -2.45 -12.68
C GLY A 32 -21.90 -3.22 -11.45
N LEU A 33 -22.06 -2.63 -10.27
CA LEU A 33 -21.61 -3.22 -9.01
C LEU A 33 -22.50 -4.38 -8.57
N ASP A 34 -21.87 -5.44 -8.10
CA ASP A 34 -22.50 -6.47 -7.29
C ASP A 34 -22.52 -6.03 -5.82
N ARG A 35 -23.65 -5.48 -5.38
CA ARG A 35 -23.80 -4.98 -4.00
C ARG A 35 -23.72 -6.08 -2.96
N ALA A 36 -24.10 -7.31 -3.28
CA ALA A 36 -23.98 -8.45 -2.37
C ALA A 36 -22.50 -8.83 -2.18
N ALA A 37 -21.71 -8.82 -3.25
CA ALA A 37 -20.28 -9.03 -3.16
C ALA A 37 -19.59 -7.92 -2.35
N VAL A 38 -19.96 -6.65 -2.58
CA VAL A 38 -19.44 -5.51 -1.79
C VAL A 38 -19.77 -5.68 -0.30
N ALA A 39 -21.01 -6.03 0.05
CA ALA A 39 -21.41 -6.30 1.43
C ALA A 39 -20.64 -7.48 2.05
N HIS A 40 -20.39 -8.54 1.26
CA HIS A 40 -19.60 -9.69 1.71
C HIS A 40 -18.14 -9.31 2.03
N TRP A 41 -17.52 -8.44 1.21
CA TRP A 41 -16.17 -7.92 1.50
C TRP A 41 -16.15 -7.04 2.74
N ALA A 42 -17.14 -6.15 2.87
CA ALA A 42 -17.27 -5.28 4.04
C ALA A 42 -17.42 -6.09 5.34
N ALA A 43 -18.24 -7.15 5.34
CA ALA A 43 -18.40 -8.04 6.48
C ALA A 43 -17.08 -8.66 6.95
N GLN A 44 -16.29 -9.20 6.01
CA GLN A 44 -15.01 -9.83 6.33
C GLN A 44 -13.99 -8.82 6.86
N ILE A 45 -13.88 -7.65 6.21
CA ILE A 45 -12.98 -6.57 6.63
C ILE A 45 -13.40 -6.04 8.02
N ALA A 46 -14.70 -5.88 8.28
CA ALA A 46 -15.20 -5.48 9.58
C ALA A 46 -14.85 -6.50 10.68
N ALA A 47 -14.93 -7.80 10.38
CA ALA A 47 -14.52 -8.85 11.30
C ALA A 47 -13.02 -8.78 11.64
N LEU A 48 -12.16 -8.50 10.67
CA LEU A 48 -10.72 -8.30 10.88
C LEU A 48 -10.44 -7.02 11.67
N HIS A 49 -11.13 -5.93 11.35
CA HIS A 49 -11.02 -4.66 12.08
C HIS A 49 -11.38 -4.82 13.55
N LYS A 50 -12.45 -5.60 13.86
CA LYS A 50 -12.83 -5.93 15.23
C LYS A 50 -11.77 -6.72 16.00
N GLN A 51 -10.90 -7.46 15.29
CA GLN A 51 -9.72 -8.17 15.85
C GLN A 51 -8.51 -7.23 16.05
N GLY A 52 -8.65 -5.93 15.80
CA GLY A 52 -7.58 -4.94 15.93
C GLY A 52 -6.66 -4.83 14.72
N LYS A 53 -6.95 -5.50 13.61
CA LYS A 53 -6.16 -5.38 12.39
C LYS A 53 -6.49 -4.09 11.64
N GLN A 54 -5.47 -3.43 11.08
CA GLN A 54 -5.61 -2.27 10.21
C GLN A 54 -5.72 -2.72 8.77
N ILE A 55 -6.78 -2.34 8.05
CA ILE A 55 -7.01 -2.79 6.68
C ILE A 55 -7.22 -1.60 5.76
N VAL A 56 -6.52 -1.61 4.62
CA VAL A 56 -6.78 -0.75 3.47
C VAL A 56 -7.34 -1.62 2.35
N LEU A 57 -8.48 -1.21 1.80
CA LEU A 57 -9.11 -1.87 0.67
C LEU A 57 -8.67 -1.18 -0.63
N VAL A 58 -8.12 -1.92 -1.58
CA VAL A 58 -7.87 -1.45 -2.95
C VAL A 58 -8.91 -2.10 -3.85
N SER A 59 -9.83 -1.29 -4.38
CA SER A 59 -10.96 -1.79 -5.15
C SER A 59 -10.93 -1.32 -6.58
N SER A 60 -11.42 -2.16 -7.47
CA SER A 60 -11.70 -1.85 -8.87
C SER A 60 -13.23 -1.72 -9.10
N GLY A 61 -13.64 -1.52 -10.35
CA GLY A 61 -15.05 -1.58 -10.74
C GLY A 61 -15.70 -0.23 -11.06
N ALA A 62 -14.99 0.89 -10.88
CA ALA A 62 -15.53 2.22 -11.15
C ALA A 62 -16.03 2.39 -12.60
N ILE A 63 -15.24 1.98 -13.59
CA ILE A 63 -15.66 2.07 -15.01
C ILE A 63 -16.94 1.25 -15.28
N ALA A 64 -17.02 0.03 -14.75
CA ALA A 64 -18.19 -0.83 -14.96
C ALA A 64 -19.45 -0.23 -14.31
N GLU A 65 -19.34 0.31 -13.11
CA GLU A 65 -20.43 1.02 -12.42
C GLU A 65 -20.85 2.28 -13.20
N GLY A 66 -19.87 3.05 -13.69
CA GLY A 66 -20.15 4.24 -14.49
C GLY A 66 -20.86 3.92 -15.80
N MET A 67 -20.42 2.89 -16.50
CA MET A 67 -21.12 2.41 -17.71
C MET A 67 -22.56 2.03 -17.41
N ALA A 68 -22.81 1.30 -16.32
CA ALA A 68 -24.15 0.92 -15.92
C ALA A 68 -25.03 2.14 -15.61
N ARG A 69 -24.51 3.12 -14.87
CA ARG A 69 -25.21 4.38 -14.55
C ARG A 69 -25.51 5.25 -15.77
N LEU A 70 -24.60 5.23 -16.76
CA LEU A 70 -24.76 5.94 -18.03
C LEU A 70 -25.64 5.16 -19.04
N GLY A 71 -26.05 3.95 -18.71
CA GLY A 71 -26.82 3.09 -19.60
C GLY A 71 -26.03 2.52 -20.78
N TRP A 72 -24.69 2.49 -20.68
CA TRP A 72 -23.83 1.99 -21.75
C TRP A 72 -23.72 0.47 -21.70
N ARG A 73 -24.07 -0.16 -22.82
CA ARG A 73 -24.03 -1.63 -22.94
C ARG A 73 -22.68 -2.16 -23.45
N LYS A 74 -21.88 -1.30 -24.06
CA LYS A 74 -20.58 -1.66 -24.63
C LYS A 74 -19.49 -0.76 -24.05
N ARG A 75 -18.36 -1.38 -23.71
CA ARG A 75 -17.19 -0.65 -23.19
C ARG A 75 -16.66 0.28 -24.30
N PRO A 76 -16.49 1.58 -24.00
CA PRO A 76 -15.89 2.52 -24.94
C PRO A 76 -14.45 2.15 -25.26
N SER A 77 -14.01 2.52 -26.46
CA SER A 77 -12.61 2.43 -26.87
C SER A 77 -11.88 3.77 -26.73
N VAL A 78 -12.63 4.84 -26.51
CA VAL A 78 -12.11 6.21 -26.43
C VAL A 78 -11.76 6.53 -24.98
N MET A 79 -10.55 7.04 -24.76
CA MET A 79 -9.99 7.24 -23.43
C MET A 79 -10.85 8.16 -22.55
N HIS A 80 -11.23 9.33 -23.04
CA HIS A 80 -12.02 10.28 -22.25
C HIS A 80 -13.44 9.77 -21.93
N GLU A 81 -14.00 8.86 -22.69
CA GLU A 81 -15.24 8.18 -22.34
C GLU A 81 -15.05 7.19 -21.20
N LEU A 82 -13.93 6.44 -21.20
CA LEU A 82 -13.56 5.57 -20.08
C LEU A 82 -13.31 6.39 -18.80
N GLN A 83 -12.62 7.52 -18.90
CA GLN A 83 -12.38 8.45 -17.78
C GLN A 83 -13.71 9.02 -17.25
N ALA A 84 -14.63 9.42 -18.15
CA ALA A 84 -15.96 9.88 -17.76
C ALA A 84 -16.77 8.79 -17.05
N ALA A 85 -16.73 7.56 -17.58
CA ALA A 85 -17.39 6.42 -16.93
C ALA A 85 -16.78 6.15 -15.55
N ALA A 86 -15.45 6.18 -15.42
CA ALA A 86 -14.77 6.02 -14.14
C ALA A 86 -15.21 7.10 -13.14
N ALA A 87 -15.27 8.36 -13.53
CA ALA A 87 -15.71 9.47 -12.69
C ALA A 87 -17.14 9.27 -12.17
N VAL A 88 -18.09 8.92 -13.04
CA VAL A 88 -19.48 8.65 -12.67
C VAL A 88 -19.60 7.43 -11.76
N GLY A 89 -18.85 6.38 -12.06
CA GLY A 89 -18.91 5.12 -11.32
C GLY A 89 -18.19 5.14 -9.99
N GLN A 90 -17.12 5.93 -9.85
CA GLN A 90 -16.38 6.06 -8.63
C GLN A 90 -17.24 6.52 -7.44
N MET A 91 -18.15 7.45 -7.68
CA MET A 91 -19.12 7.87 -6.67
C MET A 91 -20.01 6.70 -6.22
N GLY A 92 -20.49 5.90 -7.18
CA GLY A 92 -21.32 4.72 -6.88
C GLY A 92 -20.60 3.64 -6.11
N LEU A 93 -19.33 3.40 -6.47
CA LEU A 93 -18.48 2.46 -5.78
C LEU A 93 -18.28 2.87 -4.30
N CYS A 94 -17.95 4.13 -4.06
CA CYS A 94 -17.79 4.65 -2.70
C CYS A 94 -19.07 4.59 -1.88
N GLN A 95 -20.21 4.98 -2.46
CA GLN A 95 -21.52 4.88 -1.80
C GLN A 95 -21.87 3.44 -1.42
N ALA A 96 -21.57 2.47 -2.30
CA ALA A 96 -21.84 1.07 -2.03
C ALA A 96 -21.01 0.54 -0.85
N TYR A 97 -19.71 0.87 -0.80
CA TYR A 97 -18.87 0.48 0.32
C TYR A 97 -19.26 1.22 1.61
N GLU A 98 -19.51 2.53 1.55
CA GLU A 98 -19.94 3.29 2.73
C GLU A 98 -21.19 2.69 3.35
N ALA A 99 -22.21 2.41 2.56
CA ALA A 99 -23.44 1.77 3.02
C ALA A 99 -23.17 0.39 3.67
N ALA A 100 -22.32 -0.43 3.03
CA ALA A 100 -22.00 -1.76 3.53
C ALA A 100 -21.18 -1.73 4.82
N PHE A 101 -20.21 -0.82 4.97
CA PHE A 101 -19.44 -0.69 6.21
C PHE A 101 -20.21 -0.03 7.34
N ALA A 102 -21.18 0.85 7.02
CA ALA A 102 -22.04 1.49 8.01
C ALA A 102 -22.87 0.47 8.83
N GLU A 103 -23.24 -0.69 8.23
CA GLU A 103 -23.90 -1.80 8.93
C GLU A 103 -23.07 -2.35 10.10
N TYR A 104 -21.74 -2.17 10.06
CA TYR A 104 -20.80 -2.58 11.11
C TYR A 104 -20.30 -1.41 11.97
N GLY A 105 -20.89 -0.21 11.81
CA GLY A 105 -20.46 1.00 12.53
C GLY A 105 -19.09 1.54 12.09
N LEU A 106 -18.56 1.11 10.95
CA LEU A 106 -17.30 1.55 10.40
C LEU A 106 -17.51 2.70 9.42
N ARG A 107 -16.58 3.66 9.46
CA ARG A 107 -16.50 4.75 8.49
C ARG A 107 -15.51 4.40 7.39
N THR A 108 -15.75 4.92 6.20
CA THR A 108 -14.85 4.77 5.05
C THR A 108 -14.29 6.12 4.62
N ALA A 109 -13.18 6.08 3.90
CA ALA A 109 -12.61 7.26 3.25
C ALA A 109 -12.16 6.90 1.84
N GLN A 110 -12.59 7.68 0.85
CA GLN A 110 -12.12 7.55 -0.52
C GLN A 110 -10.73 8.14 -0.66
N ILE A 111 -9.80 7.38 -1.24
CA ILE A 111 -8.46 7.81 -1.58
C ILE A 111 -8.21 7.47 -3.06
N LEU A 112 -7.99 8.49 -3.87
CA LEU A 112 -7.62 8.33 -5.27
C LEU A 112 -6.16 8.67 -5.46
N LEU A 113 -5.40 7.75 -6.04
CA LEU A 113 -3.96 7.87 -6.25
C LEU A 113 -3.61 7.51 -7.68
N THR A 114 -2.52 8.08 -8.18
CA THR A 114 -1.88 7.67 -9.43
C THR A 114 -0.49 7.10 -9.13
N HIS A 115 0.11 6.40 -10.09
CA HIS A 115 1.50 5.99 -9.98
C HIS A 115 2.45 7.18 -9.82
N GLU A 116 2.15 8.30 -10.48
CA GLU A 116 2.93 9.54 -10.37
C GLU A 116 2.85 10.15 -8.97
N ASP A 117 1.68 10.09 -8.31
CA ASP A 117 1.52 10.56 -6.94
C ASP A 117 2.42 9.79 -5.96
N LEU A 118 2.63 8.50 -6.23
CA LEU A 118 3.47 7.64 -5.40
C LEU A 118 4.95 7.68 -5.80
N ALA A 119 5.27 8.19 -6.99
CA ALA A 119 6.65 8.46 -7.44
C ALA A 119 7.16 9.83 -6.96
N ASP A 120 6.27 10.82 -6.84
CA ASP A 120 6.60 12.14 -6.29
C ASP A 120 6.70 12.09 -4.77
N ARG A 121 7.86 12.44 -4.23
CA ARG A 121 8.14 12.33 -2.78
C ARG A 121 7.21 13.16 -1.91
N HIS A 122 6.84 14.34 -2.37
CA HIS A 122 5.94 15.24 -1.63
C HIS A 122 4.53 14.65 -1.51
N ARG A 123 3.99 14.19 -2.64
CA ARG A 123 2.69 13.55 -2.72
C ARG A 123 2.68 12.22 -1.97
N TYR A 124 3.76 11.42 -2.09
CA TYR A 124 3.96 10.20 -1.34
C TYR A 124 3.82 10.43 0.17
N LEU A 125 4.55 11.40 0.75
CA LEU A 125 4.47 11.70 2.19
C LEU A 125 3.08 12.19 2.60
N ASN A 126 2.41 13.01 1.77
CA ASN A 126 1.05 13.46 2.06
C ASN A 126 0.06 12.29 2.08
N ALA A 127 0.09 11.43 1.06
CA ALA A 127 -0.75 10.24 0.99
C ALA A 127 -0.49 9.30 2.17
N ARG A 128 0.79 9.09 2.51
CA ARG A 128 1.20 8.28 3.66
C ARG A 128 0.63 8.84 4.97
N SER A 129 0.87 10.10 5.28
CA SER A 129 0.38 10.74 6.52
C SER A 129 -1.14 10.68 6.63
N THR A 130 -1.84 10.91 5.51
CA THR A 130 -3.30 10.82 5.45
C THR A 130 -3.79 9.40 5.73
N LEU A 131 -3.22 8.38 5.08
CA LEU A 131 -3.60 6.99 5.30
C LEU A 131 -3.35 6.54 6.74
N PHE A 132 -2.20 6.90 7.33
CA PHE A 132 -1.94 6.60 8.75
C PHE A 132 -2.89 7.31 9.70
N ALA A 133 -3.27 8.56 9.40
CA ALA A 133 -4.27 9.29 10.20
C ALA A 133 -5.62 8.58 10.15
N LEU A 134 -6.08 8.15 8.96
CA LEU A 134 -7.33 7.40 8.80
C LEU A 134 -7.30 6.08 9.57
N LEU A 135 -6.21 5.31 9.44
CA LEU A 135 -6.05 4.04 10.17
C LEU A 135 -6.08 4.22 11.69
N ARG A 136 -5.43 5.27 12.23
CA ARG A 136 -5.49 5.61 13.66
C ARG A 136 -6.90 6.01 14.12
N LEU A 137 -7.67 6.63 13.24
CA LEU A 137 -9.08 7.01 13.52
C LEU A 137 -10.05 5.83 13.40
N GLY A 138 -9.57 4.62 13.06
CA GLY A 138 -10.42 3.45 12.83
C GLY A 138 -11.27 3.54 11.56
N VAL A 139 -10.87 4.39 10.62
CA VAL A 139 -11.54 4.53 9.31
C VAL A 139 -10.94 3.53 8.34
N VAL A 140 -11.75 2.88 7.51
CA VAL A 140 -11.31 1.98 6.45
C VAL A 140 -11.06 2.79 5.17
N PRO A 141 -9.78 2.98 4.73
CA PRO A 141 -9.50 3.64 3.47
C PRO A 141 -9.87 2.72 2.31
N ILE A 142 -10.59 3.28 1.32
CA ILE A 142 -10.90 2.63 0.05
C ILE A 142 -10.10 3.35 -1.04
N VAL A 143 -9.07 2.68 -1.50
CA VAL A 143 -8.14 3.22 -2.49
C VAL A 143 -8.53 2.73 -3.88
N ASN A 144 -8.50 3.61 -4.85
CA ASN A 144 -8.59 3.29 -6.27
C ASN A 144 -7.65 4.19 -7.07
N GLU A 145 -7.40 3.81 -8.31
CA GLU A 145 -6.72 4.66 -9.29
C GLU A 145 -7.55 5.93 -9.54
N ASN A 146 -6.87 7.08 -9.70
CA ASN A 146 -7.51 8.29 -10.17
C ASN A 146 -7.66 8.25 -11.70
N ASP A 147 -8.56 7.40 -12.16
CA ASP A 147 -8.82 7.16 -13.59
C ASP A 147 -9.13 8.44 -14.40
N THR A 148 -9.50 9.53 -13.74
CA THR A 148 -9.87 10.78 -14.44
C THR A 148 -8.66 11.54 -15.01
N VAL A 149 -7.46 11.27 -14.54
CA VAL A 149 -6.25 11.99 -14.94
C VAL A 149 -5.15 11.09 -15.51
N VAL A 150 -5.36 9.75 -15.53
CA VAL A 150 -4.40 8.77 -16.04
C VAL A 150 -4.86 8.18 -17.37
N THR A 151 -3.91 7.69 -18.16
CA THR A 151 -4.18 7.11 -19.48
C THR A 151 -3.70 5.68 -19.61
N ASP A 152 -2.49 5.39 -19.14
CA ASP A 152 -1.85 4.09 -19.33
C ASP A 152 -2.43 3.02 -18.40
N GLU A 153 -2.74 3.38 -17.18
CA GLU A 153 -3.34 2.51 -16.16
C GLU A 153 -4.75 2.07 -16.54
N ILE A 154 -5.54 2.96 -17.15
CA ILE A 154 -6.89 2.60 -17.66
C ILE A 154 -6.80 1.53 -18.75
N ARG A 155 -5.76 1.58 -19.57
CA ARG A 155 -5.50 0.57 -20.61
C ARG A 155 -5.07 -0.75 -20.01
N LEU A 156 -4.23 -0.69 -18.97
CA LEU A 156 -3.67 -1.87 -18.32
C LEU A 156 -4.56 -2.42 -17.20
N GLY A 157 -5.42 -1.58 -16.59
CA GLY A 157 -6.40 -1.97 -15.56
C GLY A 157 -5.76 -2.58 -14.30
N ASP A 158 -4.57 -2.11 -13.90
CA ASP A 158 -3.70 -2.81 -12.96
C ASP A 158 -3.73 -2.22 -11.55
N ASN A 159 -4.82 -2.44 -10.84
CA ASN A 159 -4.86 -2.17 -9.39
C ASN A 159 -4.00 -3.15 -8.56
N ASP A 160 -3.38 -4.20 -9.16
CA ASP A 160 -2.44 -5.07 -8.45
C ASP A 160 -1.17 -4.28 -8.10
N THR A 161 -0.64 -3.51 -9.07
CA THR A 161 0.49 -2.62 -8.85
C THR A 161 0.17 -1.51 -7.84
N LEU A 162 -1.01 -0.88 -7.94
CA LEU A 162 -1.46 0.10 -6.95
C LEU A 162 -1.55 -0.53 -5.56
N GLY A 163 -2.08 -1.75 -5.44
CA GLY A 163 -2.11 -2.50 -4.18
C GLY A 163 -0.73 -2.70 -3.57
N ALA A 164 0.27 -3.05 -4.39
CA ALA A 164 1.65 -3.20 -3.93
C ALA A 164 2.28 -1.86 -3.50
N LEU A 165 2.02 -0.78 -4.24
CA LEU A 165 2.51 0.56 -3.89
C LEU A 165 1.88 1.06 -2.58
N VAL A 166 0.58 0.84 -2.39
CA VAL A 166 -0.12 1.16 -1.13
C VAL A 166 0.41 0.31 0.02
N THR A 167 0.71 -0.98 -0.22
CA THR A 167 1.36 -1.87 0.77
C THR A 167 2.67 -1.27 1.26
N ASN A 168 3.52 -0.81 0.35
CA ASN A 168 4.78 -0.17 0.70
C ASN A 168 4.56 1.19 1.40
N LEU A 169 3.59 1.98 0.92
CA LEU A 169 3.28 3.31 1.45
C LEU A 169 2.89 3.27 2.94
N ILE A 170 2.05 2.30 3.32
CA ILE A 170 1.57 2.16 4.70
C ILE A 170 2.35 1.12 5.51
N GLU A 171 3.43 0.54 4.95
CA GLU A 171 4.20 -0.53 5.61
C GLU A 171 3.31 -1.68 6.08
N ALA A 172 2.46 -2.16 5.20
CA ALA A 172 1.63 -3.30 5.52
C ALA A 172 2.49 -4.58 5.59
N ASP A 173 2.08 -5.49 6.46
CA ASP A 173 2.76 -6.78 6.63
C ASP A 173 2.43 -7.73 5.48
N THR A 174 1.22 -7.60 4.92
CA THR A 174 0.75 -8.51 3.87
C THR A 174 -0.17 -7.79 2.88
N LEU A 175 0.08 -8.06 1.60
CA LEU A 175 -0.82 -7.78 0.48
C LEU A 175 -1.65 -9.03 0.17
N ILE A 176 -2.98 -8.92 0.15
CA ILE A 176 -3.88 -9.99 -0.27
C ILE A 176 -4.49 -9.58 -1.61
N ILE A 177 -4.18 -10.32 -2.67
CA ILE A 177 -4.74 -10.11 -4.01
C ILE A 177 -5.83 -11.13 -4.24
N LEU A 178 -7.08 -10.68 -4.21
CA LEU A 178 -8.24 -11.50 -4.52
C LEU A 178 -8.56 -11.45 -6.02
N THR A 179 -8.68 -12.61 -6.61
CA THR A 179 -8.87 -12.80 -8.05
C THR A 179 -9.88 -13.93 -8.33
N ASP A 180 -10.22 -14.17 -9.58
CA ASP A 180 -11.04 -15.30 -10.03
C ASP A 180 -10.29 -16.64 -10.03
N GLN A 181 -8.95 -16.60 -9.95
CA GLN A 181 -8.10 -17.79 -9.95
C GLN A 181 -7.83 -18.28 -8.52
N ARG A 182 -7.64 -19.59 -8.36
CA ARG A 182 -7.31 -20.21 -7.07
C ARG A 182 -5.98 -19.68 -6.48
N GLY A 183 -5.01 -19.36 -7.34
CA GLY A 183 -3.69 -18.89 -7.00
C GLY A 183 -2.73 -19.07 -8.17
N LEU A 184 -1.44 -19.22 -7.88
CA LEU A 184 -0.37 -19.39 -8.85
C LEU A 184 -0.23 -20.86 -9.27
N TYR A 185 0.06 -21.08 -10.55
CA TYR A 185 0.38 -22.37 -11.14
C TYR A 185 1.70 -22.26 -11.92
N ASP A 186 2.37 -23.39 -12.14
CA ASP A 186 3.59 -23.48 -12.95
C ASP A 186 3.35 -23.18 -14.44
N SER A 187 2.12 -23.24 -14.88
CA SER A 187 1.68 -22.89 -16.24
C SER A 187 0.21 -22.50 -16.22
N ASP A 188 -0.32 -21.94 -17.30
CA ASP A 188 -1.74 -21.52 -17.36
C ASP A 188 -2.68 -22.73 -17.32
N PRO A 189 -3.44 -22.95 -16.23
CA PRO A 189 -4.31 -24.12 -16.07
C PRO A 189 -5.45 -24.19 -17.09
N ARG A 190 -5.78 -23.07 -17.75
CA ARG A 190 -6.78 -23.05 -18.84
C ARG A 190 -6.25 -23.64 -20.13
N LYS A 191 -4.92 -23.62 -20.31
CA LYS A 191 -4.22 -24.12 -21.49
C LYS A 191 -3.57 -25.48 -21.25
N ASN A 192 -3.13 -25.72 -20.01
CA ASN A 192 -2.49 -26.95 -19.59
C ASN A 192 -3.24 -27.59 -18.42
N PRO A 193 -4.03 -28.67 -18.64
CA PRO A 193 -4.72 -29.36 -17.56
C PRO A 193 -3.79 -30.01 -16.52
N GLU A 194 -2.52 -30.24 -16.87
CA GLU A 194 -1.51 -30.80 -15.96
C GLU A 194 -0.78 -29.72 -15.14
N ALA A 195 -1.20 -28.44 -15.23
CA ALA A 195 -0.63 -27.34 -14.49
C ALA A 195 -0.68 -27.60 -12.99
N LYS A 196 0.46 -27.49 -12.32
CA LYS A 196 0.59 -27.76 -10.89
C LYS A 196 0.38 -26.49 -10.09
N PHE A 197 -0.49 -26.57 -9.11
CA PHE A 197 -0.74 -25.50 -8.17
C PHE A 197 0.47 -25.27 -7.26
N MET A 198 0.86 -24.00 -7.07
CA MET A 198 1.97 -23.58 -6.22
C MET A 198 1.41 -22.92 -4.96
N SER A 199 1.42 -23.61 -3.84
CA SER A 199 0.92 -23.07 -2.57
C SER A 199 1.86 -22.03 -1.95
N HIS A 200 3.17 -22.15 -2.19
CA HIS A 200 4.20 -21.27 -1.65
C HIS A 200 5.28 -20.98 -2.69
N ALA A 201 5.77 -19.75 -2.69
CA ALA A 201 6.92 -19.35 -3.50
C ALA A 201 7.66 -18.19 -2.81
N GLN A 202 8.88 -17.89 -3.28
CA GLN A 202 9.60 -16.71 -2.86
C GLN A 202 9.21 -15.53 -3.74
N ALA A 203 8.74 -14.43 -3.15
CA ALA A 203 8.45 -13.21 -3.91
C ALA A 203 9.73 -12.65 -4.55
N GLY A 204 9.63 -12.32 -5.85
CA GLY A 204 10.78 -11.82 -6.63
C GLY A 204 11.64 -12.89 -7.29
N ASP A 205 11.31 -14.18 -7.14
CA ASP A 205 11.96 -15.23 -7.92
C ASP A 205 11.68 -15.01 -9.42
N PRO A 206 12.71 -14.87 -10.26
CA PRO A 206 12.54 -14.69 -11.72
C PRO A 206 11.79 -15.82 -12.41
N ALA A 207 11.84 -17.03 -11.88
CA ALA A 207 11.10 -18.17 -12.41
C ALA A 207 9.58 -17.94 -12.39
N LEU A 208 9.06 -17.21 -11.40
CA LEU A 208 7.63 -16.89 -11.30
C LEU A 208 7.17 -15.96 -12.43
N GLU A 209 8.00 -15.01 -12.83
CA GLU A 209 7.69 -14.12 -13.94
C GLU A 209 7.65 -14.89 -15.27
N ALA A 210 8.57 -15.83 -15.47
CA ALA A 210 8.59 -16.69 -16.65
C ALA A 210 7.37 -17.62 -16.71
N MET A 211 6.95 -18.20 -15.58
CA MET A 211 5.75 -19.04 -15.47
C MET A 211 4.45 -18.25 -15.72
N ALA A 212 4.36 -17.05 -15.19
CA ALA A 212 3.18 -16.19 -15.29
C ALA A 212 3.06 -15.49 -16.65
N GLY A 213 4.19 -15.25 -17.33
CA GLY A 213 4.30 -14.51 -18.58
C GLY A 213 4.43 -15.36 -19.85
N GLY A 214 4.13 -16.67 -19.82
CA GLY A 214 4.34 -17.63 -20.91
C GLY A 214 3.91 -17.12 -22.30
N ALA A 215 4.57 -17.56 -23.35
CA ALA A 215 4.42 -17.13 -24.74
C ALA A 215 2.94 -17.06 -25.17
N GLY A 216 2.43 -15.85 -25.40
CA GLY A 216 1.05 -15.60 -25.84
C GLY A 216 0.10 -15.00 -24.80
N SER A 217 0.53 -14.73 -23.57
CA SER A 217 -0.20 -13.84 -22.70
C SER A 217 0.01 -12.41 -23.22
N GLY A 218 -0.89 -11.92 -24.07
CA GLY A 218 -0.96 -10.49 -24.37
C GLY A 218 -0.94 -9.75 -23.03
N ILE A 219 -0.31 -8.57 -22.99
CA ILE A 219 -0.36 -7.67 -21.84
C ILE A 219 -1.85 -7.34 -21.64
N GLY A 220 -2.56 -8.25 -20.96
CA GLY A 220 -3.99 -8.17 -20.71
C GLY A 220 -4.21 -7.66 -19.30
N THR A 221 -5.19 -6.82 -19.17
CA THR A 221 -5.66 -6.21 -17.93
C THR A 221 -5.78 -7.25 -16.80
N GLY A 222 -4.87 -7.20 -15.81
CA GLY A 222 -4.96 -7.96 -14.57
C GLY A 222 -4.59 -9.46 -14.64
N GLY A 223 -3.68 -9.88 -15.51
CA GLY A 223 -3.19 -11.26 -15.63
C GLY A 223 -2.37 -11.74 -14.42
N MET A 224 -1.96 -13.03 -14.42
CA MET A 224 -1.13 -13.58 -13.33
C MET A 224 0.21 -12.87 -13.21
N LEU A 225 0.80 -12.44 -14.33
CA LEU A 225 2.05 -11.68 -14.36
C LEU A 225 1.98 -10.39 -13.55
N THR A 226 0.88 -9.64 -13.66
CA THR A 226 0.73 -8.40 -12.86
C THR A 226 0.72 -8.69 -11.37
N LYS A 227 0.14 -9.82 -10.95
CA LYS A 227 0.10 -10.24 -9.54
C LYS A 227 1.48 -10.67 -9.02
N VAL A 228 2.25 -11.37 -9.84
CA VAL A 228 3.63 -11.75 -9.53
C VAL A 228 4.52 -10.51 -9.41
N LEU A 229 4.40 -9.56 -10.35
CA LEU A 229 5.13 -8.28 -10.31
C LEU A 229 4.72 -7.42 -9.10
N ALA A 230 3.42 -7.41 -8.74
CA ALA A 230 2.94 -6.75 -7.54
C ALA A 230 3.52 -7.39 -6.27
N ALA A 231 3.57 -8.73 -6.20
CA ALA A 231 4.20 -9.44 -5.09
C ALA A 231 5.70 -9.13 -4.96
N LYS A 232 6.43 -9.11 -6.08
CA LYS A 232 7.84 -8.68 -6.11
C LYS A 232 8.01 -7.26 -5.56
N ARG A 233 7.13 -6.34 -5.96
CA ARG A 233 7.16 -4.94 -5.50
C ARG A 233 6.82 -4.81 -4.01
N ALA A 234 5.81 -5.53 -3.51
CA ALA A 234 5.47 -5.56 -2.10
C ALA A 234 6.62 -6.13 -1.25
N ALA A 235 7.32 -7.14 -1.75
CA ALA A 235 8.45 -7.74 -1.07
C ALA A 235 9.66 -6.81 -0.91
N HIS A 236 9.78 -5.73 -1.71
CA HIS A 236 10.81 -4.71 -1.52
C HIS A 236 10.70 -3.99 -0.17
N SER A 237 9.51 -3.89 0.40
CA SER A 237 9.30 -3.40 1.77
C SER A 237 9.15 -4.53 2.81
N GLY A 238 9.41 -5.78 2.42
CA GLY A 238 9.33 -6.94 3.30
C GLY A 238 7.93 -7.51 3.47
N ALA A 239 6.93 -6.99 2.77
CA ALA A 239 5.56 -7.49 2.84
C ALA A 239 5.41 -8.82 2.10
N HIS A 240 4.70 -9.75 2.72
CA HIS A 240 4.27 -10.99 2.06
C HIS A 240 3.09 -10.71 1.12
N THR A 241 2.88 -11.59 0.14
CA THR A 241 1.69 -11.51 -0.72
C THR A 241 0.95 -12.82 -0.74
N VAL A 242 -0.38 -12.77 -0.62
CA VAL A 242 -1.27 -13.90 -0.83
C VAL A 242 -2.10 -13.66 -2.08
N ILE A 243 -2.06 -14.59 -3.03
CA ILE A 243 -2.92 -14.59 -4.22
C ILE A 243 -3.95 -15.69 -4.01
N ALA A 244 -5.22 -15.33 -3.90
CA ALA A 244 -6.29 -16.29 -3.61
C ALA A 244 -7.57 -16.00 -4.40
N SER A 245 -8.40 -17.02 -4.54
CA SER A 245 -9.71 -16.86 -5.16
C SER A 245 -10.64 -16.06 -4.24
N GLY A 246 -11.21 -14.99 -4.77
CA GLY A 246 -12.27 -14.24 -4.10
C GLY A 246 -13.60 -14.97 -4.06
N HIS A 247 -13.75 -16.08 -4.78
CA HIS A 247 -14.93 -16.96 -4.71
C HIS A 247 -14.89 -17.91 -3.51
N GLU A 248 -13.73 -18.04 -2.84
CA GLU A 248 -13.62 -18.78 -1.59
C GLU A 248 -14.42 -18.07 -0.48
N ARG A 249 -15.32 -18.81 0.15
CA ARG A 249 -16.17 -18.27 1.20
C ARG A 249 -15.32 -17.80 2.39
N ASN A 250 -15.53 -16.57 2.83
CA ASN A 250 -14.86 -15.99 4.00
C ASN A 250 -13.32 -16.03 3.91
N VAL A 251 -12.76 -15.87 2.71
CA VAL A 251 -11.33 -16.05 2.46
C VAL A 251 -10.45 -15.18 3.36
N LEU A 252 -10.79 -13.91 3.56
CA LEU A 252 -9.99 -12.99 4.40
C LEU A 252 -9.97 -13.41 5.87
N THR A 253 -11.11 -13.79 6.41
CA THR A 253 -11.22 -14.21 7.82
C THR A 253 -10.57 -15.58 8.05
N ARG A 254 -10.69 -16.52 7.11
CA ARG A 254 -10.04 -17.85 7.17
C ARG A 254 -8.52 -17.73 7.08
N LEU A 255 -8.00 -16.88 6.19
CA LEU A 255 -6.57 -16.58 6.13
C LEU A 255 -6.05 -16.02 7.46
N ALA A 256 -6.78 -15.10 8.08
CA ALA A 256 -6.41 -14.53 9.38
C ALA A 256 -6.49 -15.55 10.53
N GLN A 257 -7.32 -16.57 10.40
CA GLN A 257 -7.41 -17.69 11.33
C GLN A 257 -6.31 -18.76 11.14
N GLY A 258 -5.43 -18.59 10.14
CA GLY A 258 -4.29 -19.46 9.91
C GLY A 258 -4.45 -20.46 8.79
N GLU A 259 -5.58 -20.47 8.10
CA GLU A 259 -5.78 -21.35 6.97
C GLU A 259 -4.95 -20.91 5.76
N CYS A 260 -4.21 -21.82 5.15
CA CYS A 260 -3.44 -21.55 3.94
C CYS A 260 -4.34 -21.68 2.72
N ILE A 261 -4.81 -20.54 2.20
CA ILE A 261 -5.68 -20.46 1.02
C ILE A 261 -4.94 -19.73 -0.08
N GLY A 262 -4.92 -20.30 -1.28
CA GLY A 262 -4.23 -19.70 -2.42
C GLY A 262 -2.73 -19.90 -2.40
N SER A 263 -1.99 -18.98 -2.98
CA SER A 263 -0.53 -19.01 -3.09
C SER A 263 0.09 -17.91 -2.23
N GLU A 264 0.97 -18.30 -1.32
CA GLU A 264 1.74 -17.37 -0.51
C GLU A 264 3.11 -17.09 -1.15
N LEU A 265 3.35 -15.86 -1.57
CA LEU A 265 4.63 -15.39 -2.06
C LEU A 265 5.33 -14.63 -0.91
N ARG A 266 6.34 -15.27 -0.34
CA ARG A 266 7.01 -14.77 0.87
C ARG A 266 8.16 -13.84 0.55
N ALA A 267 8.20 -12.68 1.21
CA ALA A 267 9.35 -11.79 1.20
C ALA A 267 10.52 -12.45 1.96
N VAL A 268 11.74 -12.22 1.46
CA VAL A 268 12.98 -12.75 2.09
C VAL A 268 13.34 -11.99 3.35
N LEU A 269 13.17 -10.67 3.32
CA LEU A 269 13.49 -9.78 4.42
C LEU A 269 12.24 -9.34 5.16
N PRO A 270 12.25 -9.25 6.48
CA PRO A 270 11.15 -8.65 7.24
C PRO A 270 11.02 -7.15 6.91
N VAL A 271 9.81 -6.60 7.04
CA VAL A 271 9.45 -5.20 6.70
C VAL A 271 10.46 -4.19 7.27
N TRP A 272 10.88 -4.37 8.52
CA TRP A 272 11.86 -3.50 9.18
C TRP A 272 13.23 -3.49 8.50
N SER A 273 13.72 -4.66 8.09
CA SER A 273 15.06 -4.78 7.48
C SER A 273 15.08 -4.26 6.05
N ALA A 274 14.03 -4.54 5.28
CA ALA A 274 13.91 -4.08 3.91
C ALA A 274 13.86 -2.55 3.82
N ARG A 275 13.12 -1.91 4.72
CA ARG A 275 13.04 -0.45 4.78
C ARG A 275 14.35 0.21 5.18
N LYS A 276 15.03 -0.33 6.19
CA LYS A 276 16.36 0.15 6.59
C LYS A 276 17.32 0.10 5.41
N GLN A 277 17.33 -0.99 4.68
CA GLN A 277 18.17 -1.17 3.50
C GLN A 277 17.81 -0.18 2.40
N TRP A 278 16.51 0.04 2.12
CA TRP A 278 16.08 1.01 1.12
C TRP A 278 16.48 2.45 1.45
N LEU A 279 16.30 2.89 2.70
CA LEU A 279 16.73 4.22 3.17
C LEU A 279 18.26 4.36 3.21
N ALA A 280 18.99 3.27 3.50
CA ALA A 280 20.44 3.29 3.53
C ALA A 280 21.10 3.32 2.15
N ASP A 281 20.57 2.53 1.20
CA ASP A 281 21.27 2.21 -0.04
C ASP A 281 20.83 3.03 -1.26
N HIS A 282 19.60 3.53 -1.30
CA HIS A 282 19.00 4.00 -2.57
C HIS A 282 18.77 5.51 -2.66
N LEU A 283 19.05 6.30 -1.59
CA LEU A 283 18.68 7.70 -1.58
C LEU A 283 19.90 8.61 -1.38
N ARG A 284 20.12 9.51 -2.33
CA ARG A 284 21.16 10.53 -2.25
C ARG A 284 20.84 11.51 -1.11
N LEU A 285 21.79 11.67 -0.17
CA LEU A 285 21.73 12.70 0.87
C LEU A 285 21.71 14.09 0.22
N ARG A 286 20.79 14.94 0.69
CA ARG A 286 20.63 16.31 0.23
C ARG A 286 21.17 17.33 1.22
N GLY A 287 21.37 16.93 2.47
CA GLY A 287 21.89 17.77 3.53
C GLY A 287 22.05 17.00 4.81
N ARG A 288 22.36 17.72 5.89
CA ARG A 288 22.44 17.15 7.23
C ARG A 288 21.86 18.10 8.28
N VAL A 289 21.44 17.52 9.40
CA VAL A 289 21.01 18.23 10.60
C VAL A 289 21.89 17.78 11.77
N VAL A 290 22.41 18.77 12.53
CA VAL A 290 23.21 18.51 13.72
C VAL A 290 22.29 18.39 14.93
N LEU A 291 22.47 17.34 15.71
CA LEU A 291 21.65 17.02 16.86
C LEU A 291 22.35 17.38 18.17
N ASP A 292 21.57 17.73 19.19
CA ASP A 292 22.07 17.74 20.56
C ASP A 292 22.11 16.32 21.15
N ASP A 293 22.82 16.16 22.30
CA ASP A 293 23.01 14.86 22.96
C ASP A 293 21.68 14.19 23.36
N GLY A 294 20.67 15.01 23.73
CA GLY A 294 19.35 14.52 24.10
C GLY A 294 18.60 13.92 22.90
N ALA A 295 18.66 14.57 21.74
CA ALA A 295 18.08 14.06 20.51
C ALA A 295 18.80 12.80 20.02
N VAL A 296 20.14 12.76 20.08
CA VAL A 296 20.92 11.56 19.74
C VAL A 296 20.49 10.39 20.64
N GLN A 297 20.39 10.60 21.96
CA GLN A 297 19.94 9.55 22.87
C GLN A 297 18.50 9.09 22.58
N ALA A 298 17.58 10.02 22.34
CA ALA A 298 16.19 9.72 22.02
C ALA A 298 16.04 8.88 20.72
N LEU A 299 16.85 9.20 19.70
CA LEU A 299 16.87 8.43 18.46
C LEU A 299 17.46 7.03 18.62
N LEU A 300 18.67 6.95 19.21
CA LEU A 300 19.46 5.72 19.27
C LEU A 300 18.93 4.71 20.28
N ARG A 301 18.47 5.18 21.46
CA ARG A 301 18.08 4.29 22.56
C ARG A 301 16.58 4.14 22.75
N GLU A 302 15.81 5.17 22.43
CA GLU A 302 14.37 5.18 22.71
C GLU A 302 13.53 5.02 21.44
N GLY A 303 14.16 5.03 20.24
CA GLY A 303 13.47 4.87 18.96
C GLY A 303 12.39 5.93 18.69
N LYS A 304 12.61 7.17 19.19
CA LYS A 304 11.69 8.29 19.05
C LYS A 304 11.87 9.02 17.71
N SER A 305 10.87 9.80 17.32
CA SER A 305 10.93 10.73 16.19
C SER A 305 11.88 11.90 16.50
N LEU A 306 12.51 12.47 15.46
CA LEU A 306 13.31 13.68 15.61
C LEU A 306 12.43 14.91 15.67
N LEU A 307 12.49 15.65 16.76
CA LEU A 307 11.77 16.90 16.96
C LEU A 307 12.68 18.11 16.66
N PRO A 308 12.12 19.29 16.27
CA PRO A 308 12.90 20.48 16.01
C PRO A 308 13.73 20.96 17.21
N ILE A 309 13.23 20.73 18.41
CA ILE A 309 13.90 21.14 19.66
C ILE A 309 15.29 20.52 19.82
N GLY A 310 15.49 19.31 19.31
CA GLY A 310 16.75 18.57 19.39
C GLY A 310 17.75 18.87 18.26
N VAL A 311 17.40 19.79 17.32
CA VAL A 311 18.28 20.13 16.19
C VAL A 311 18.93 21.49 16.44
N THR A 312 20.24 21.52 16.32
CA THR A 312 21.06 22.69 16.61
C THR A 312 21.51 23.45 15.35
N GLU A 313 21.70 22.74 14.24
CA GLU A 313 22.17 23.31 12.98
C GLU A 313 21.61 22.55 11.77
N VAL A 314 21.51 23.25 10.64
CA VAL A 314 21.04 22.73 9.36
C VAL A 314 22.03 23.06 8.26
N GLU A 315 22.53 22.06 7.57
CA GLU A 315 23.45 22.20 6.47
C GLU A 315 22.89 21.61 5.18
N GLY A 316 23.16 22.29 4.06
CA GLY A 316 22.66 21.91 2.74
C GLY A 316 21.29 22.51 2.41
N GLU A 317 20.83 22.22 1.19
CA GLU A 317 19.53 22.64 0.68
C GLU A 317 18.71 21.41 0.34
N PHE A 318 17.56 21.28 1.00
CA PHE A 318 16.65 20.16 0.83
C PHE A 318 15.19 20.60 0.94
N GLY A 319 14.33 19.86 0.27
CA GLY A 319 12.88 19.96 0.38
C GLY A 319 12.26 18.90 1.30
N ARG A 320 10.97 19.01 1.52
CA ARG A 320 10.21 17.97 2.22
C ARG A 320 10.30 16.66 1.45
N GLY A 321 10.58 15.55 2.16
CA GLY A 321 10.73 14.22 1.58
C GLY A 321 12.13 13.88 1.10
N ASP A 322 13.06 14.82 1.15
CA ASP A 322 14.47 14.51 0.88
C ASP A 322 15.09 13.73 2.03
N VAL A 323 16.10 12.92 1.70
CA VAL A 323 16.88 12.21 2.70
C VAL A 323 17.95 13.13 3.26
N VAL A 324 17.94 13.26 4.59
CA VAL A 324 18.84 14.12 5.34
C VAL A 324 19.55 13.26 6.41
N ALA A 325 20.86 13.46 6.54
CA ALA A 325 21.64 12.81 7.59
C ALA A 325 21.40 13.52 8.94
N CYS A 326 21.32 12.73 10.00
CA CYS A 326 21.35 13.20 11.38
C CYS A 326 22.76 12.96 11.93
N VAL A 327 23.46 14.01 12.30
CA VAL A 327 24.83 13.92 12.85
C VAL A 327 24.87 14.43 14.28
N ASP A 328 25.77 13.87 15.09
CA ASP A 328 26.04 14.37 16.41
C ASP A 328 26.92 15.65 16.38
N SER A 329 27.24 16.21 17.55
CA SER A 329 28.09 17.39 17.68
C SER A 329 29.52 17.20 17.18
N GLU A 330 29.98 15.96 17.01
CA GLU A 330 31.31 15.62 16.47
C GLU A 330 31.25 15.35 14.94
N GLY A 331 30.07 15.49 14.32
CA GLY A 331 29.86 15.26 12.88
C GLY A 331 29.71 13.79 12.49
N ARG A 332 29.57 12.87 13.43
CA ARG A 332 29.35 11.44 13.16
C ARG A 332 27.89 11.23 12.80
N GLU A 333 27.64 10.57 11.68
CA GLU A 333 26.28 10.21 11.29
C GLU A 333 25.72 9.13 12.23
N CYS A 334 24.63 9.43 12.89
CA CYS A 334 23.94 8.52 13.81
C CYS A 334 22.63 7.97 13.26
N ALA A 335 22.05 8.69 12.30
CA ALA A 335 20.82 8.28 11.63
C ALA A 335 20.66 9.00 10.30
N ARG A 336 19.72 8.55 9.48
CA ARG A 336 19.25 9.26 8.27
C ARG A 336 17.77 9.00 8.06
N GLY A 337 17.08 9.94 7.39
CA GLY A 337 15.64 9.76 7.17
C GLY A 337 15.03 10.79 6.23
N LEU A 338 13.74 10.59 5.96
CA LEU A 338 12.95 11.52 5.17
C LEU A 338 12.52 12.69 6.06
N ILE A 339 12.87 13.92 5.64
CA ILE A 339 12.56 15.12 6.41
C ILE A 339 11.18 15.67 6.06
N ASN A 340 10.45 16.17 7.06
CA ASN A 340 9.09 16.68 6.91
C ASN A 340 9.01 18.17 6.53
N TYR A 341 10.12 18.90 6.64
CA TYR A 341 10.21 20.34 6.37
C TYR A 341 11.37 20.66 5.43
N SER A 342 11.26 21.75 4.66
CA SER A 342 12.37 22.26 3.85
C SER A 342 13.52 22.73 4.75
N SER A 343 14.73 22.84 4.18
CA SER A 343 15.89 23.41 4.88
C SER A 343 15.61 24.82 5.40
N VAL A 344 14.86 25.62 4.63
CA VAL A 344 14.44 26.97 5.00
C VAL A 344 13.53 26.96 6.22
N ASP A 345 12.48 26.14 6.19
CA ASP A 345 11.55 26.04 7.32
C ASP A 345 12.21 25.40 8.54
N THR A 346 13.06 24.41 8.33
CA THR A 346 13.79 23.75 9.42
C THR A 346 14.68 24.75 10.17
N ARG A 347 15.40 25.64 9.46
CA ARG A 347 16.21 26.72 10.09
C ARG A 347 15.38 27.68 10.93
N ARG A 348 14.11 27.92 10.56
CA ARG A 348 13.19 28.81 11.31
C ARG A 348 12.66 28.19 12.60
N ILE A 349 12.58 26.87 12.67
CA ILE A 349 12.04 26.12 13.81
C ILE A 349 13.10 25.41 14.65
N LEU A 350 14.39 25.65 14.38
CA LEU A 350 15.50 25.11 15.19
C LEU A 350 15.30 25.37 16.67
N ARG A 351 15.55 24.38 17.51
CA ARG A 351 15.44 24.44 18.97
C ARG A 351 14.07 24.86 19.50
N GLN A 352 13.04 24.79 18.66
CA GLN A 352 11.68 25.12 19.07
C GLN A 352 10.89 23.86 19.43
N PRO A 353 10.02 23.89 20.43
CA PRO A 353 9.09 22.80 20.68
C PRO A 353 8.06 22.70 19.55
N SER A 354 7.58 21.51 19.26
CA SER A 354 6.61 21.25 18.18
C SER A 354 5.34 22.14 18.26
N SER A 355 4.92 22.51 19.47
CA SER A 355 3.79 23.42 19.69
C SER A 355 3.97 24.82 19.12
N GLN A 356 5.20 25.26 18.80
CA GLN A 356 5.49 26.56 18.22
C GLN A 356 5.56 26.55 16.69
N ILE A 357 5.60 25.37 16.06
CA ILE A 357 5.76 25.24 14.59
C ILE A 357 4.68 26.04 13.86
N ALA A 358 3.41 25.82 14.19
CA ALA A 358 2.29 26.51 13.53
C ALA A 358 2.37 28.03 13.66
N ARG A 359 2.84 28.54 14.81
CA ARG A 359 3.02 29.98 15.04
C ARG A 359 4.14 30.55 14.19
N ILE A 360 5.25 29.80 14.03
CA ILE A 360 6.45 30.28 13.33
C ILE A 360 6.29 30.19 11.82
N LEU A 361 5.71 29.09 11.33
CA LEU A 361 5.59 28.80 9.90
C LEU A 361 4.22 29.21 9.30
N GLY A 362 3.23 29.56 10.14
CA GLY A 362 1.85 29.84 9.74
C GLY A 362 0.98 28.55 9.61
N SER A 363 1.61 27.38 9.59
CA SER A 363 0.95 26.09 9.56
C SER A 363 1.88 25.02 10.15
N MET A 364 1.33 23.87 10.56
CA MET A 364 2.10 22.71 10.99
C MET A 364 1.70 21.53 10.14
N THR A 365 2.65 21.01 9.38
CA THR A 365 2.44 19.84 8.53
C THR A 365 2.56 18.56 9.37
N GLU A 366 3.62 18.47 10.18
CA GLU A 366 3.90 17.36 11.08
C GLU A 366 4.52 17.93 12.37
N PRO A 367 4.34 17.29 13.54
CA PRO A 367 4.93 17.76 14.80
C PRO A 367 6.43 17.47 14.90
N GLU A 368 6.96 16.57 14.08
CA GLU A 368 8.37 16.17 14.05
C GLU A 368 9.07 16.56 12.74
N LEU A 369 10.40 16.75 12.81
CA LEU A 369 11.25 16.93 11.62
C LEU A 369 11.39 15.63 10.82
N MET A 370 11.53 14.50 11.53
CA MET A 370 11.54 13.17 10.93
C MET A 370 10.76 12.22 11.83
N HIS A 371 9.76 11.57 11.27
CA HIS A 371 9.03 10.53 11.99
C HIS A 371 9.95 9.30 12.17
N ARG A 372 9.88 8.63 13.33
CA ARG A 372 10.69 7.43 13.61
C ARG A 372 10.59 6.35 12.52
N ASP A 373 9.41 6.21 11.92
CA ASP A 373 9.19 5.24 10.84
C ASP A 373 9.80 5.69 9.51
N ASN A 374 10.22 6.95 9.38
CA ASN A 374 10.92 7.51 8.22
C ASN A 374 12.43 7.69 8.47
N LEU A 375 12.97 7.09 9.54
CA LEU A 375 14.31 7.28 10.01
C LEU A 375 14.99 5.92 10.24
N VAL A 376 16.24 5.81 9.82
CA VAL A 376 17.12 4.66 10.07
C VAL A 376 18.25 5.09 10.95
N VAL A 377 18.43 4.38 12.06
CA VAL A 377 19.59 4.46 12.97
C VAL A 377 20.71 3.62 12.36
N LEU A 378 21.93 4.17 12.33
CA LEU A 378 23.13 3.55 11.73
C LEU A 378 23.97 2.84 12.79
#